data_1e5116d0f55a1c07545fbc527a2eb4ff
#
_entry.id   1e5116d0f55a1c07545fbc527a2eb4ff
#
_cell.length_a   1.000
_cell.length_b   1.000
_cell.length_c   1.000
_cell.angle_alpha   90.00
_cell.angle_beta   90.00
_cell.angle_gamma   90.00
#
_symmetry.space_group_name_H-M   'P 1'
#
loop_
_entity.id
_entity.type
_entity.pdbx_description
1 polymer ?
#
loop_
_entity_poly.entity_id
_entity_poly.type
_entity_poly.pdbx_seq_one_letter_code
_entity_poly.pdbx_strand_id
1 'polypeptide(L)'
;RRQRQMCIRDSQKAGKMVIMVDDEDRENEGDLIIPANKADDKAINFMAKYGRGLICLSLTEQRVKELNLPLMSQNNETRDSTAFTISIEAKVGVTTGISAQDRAVTINTAIDPNKNENDIMSPGHVFPLVSRDGGVLVRAGHTEASVDLARLSGNIPAGVICEIMNDDGTMARVPDLIKFSKKHGIKIGRIVDL
;
A
#
# COMPACT_ATOMS: atom_id res chain seq x y z
N ARG A 1 15.12 4.19 -18.37
CA ARG A 1 14.97 3.45 -17.12
C ARG A 1 15.39 4.32 -15.92
N ARG A 2 16.67 4.67 -15.78
CA ARG A 2 17.23 5.43 -14.63
C ARG A 2 16.50 6.74 -14.32
N GLN A 3 16.15 7.54 -15.33
CA GLN A 3 15.39 8.80 -15.15
C GLN A 3 13.96 8.56 -14.63
N ARG A 4 13.28 7.50 -15.07
CA ARG A 4 11.93 7.15 -14.58
C ARG A 4 11.97 6.72 -13.11
N GLN A 5 12.94 5.92 -12.71
CA GLN A 5 13.13 5.52 -11.31
C GLN A 5 13.38 6.73 -10.40
N MET A 6 14.26 7.66 -10.82
CA MET A 6 14.49 8.92 -10.09
C MET A 6 13.19 9.73 -9.94
N CYS A 7 12.41 9.86 -11.00
CA CYS A 7 11.14 10.57 -10.97
C CYS A 7 10.08 9.93 -10.04
N ILE A 8 10.04 8.60 -9.94
CA ILE A 8 9.15 7.87 -9.02
C ILE A 8 9.60 8.10 -7.58
N ARG A 9 10.89 7.94 -7.28
CA ARG A 9 11.46 8.18 -5.94
C ARG A 9 11.25 9.63 -5.48
N ASP A 10 11.47 10.61 -6.35
CA ASP A 10 11.24 12.02 -6.03
C ASP A 10 9.77 12.30 -5.72
N SER A 11 8.85 11.65 -6.42
CA SER A 11 7.42 11.75 -6.12
C SER A 11 7.10 11.19 -4.74
N GLN A 12 7.61 10.00 -4.40
CA GLN A 12 7.42 9.37 -3.10
C GLN A 12 8.06 10.20 -1.96
N LYS A 13 9.26 10.74 -2.18
CA LYS A 13 9.91 11.66 -1.23
C LYS A 13 9.08 12.91 -0.98
N ALA A 14 8.45 13.44 -2.01
CA ALA A 14 7.54 14.59 -1.92
C ALA A 14 6.12 14.23 -1.41
N GLY A 15 5.87 12.99 -0.99
CA GLY A 15 4.56 12.53 -0.51
C GLY A 15 3.49 12.43 -1.59
N LYS A 16 3.88 12.28 -2.85
CA LYS A 16 2.95 12.12 -3.97
C LYS A 16 2.75 10.65 -4.29
N MET A 17 1.50 10.28 -4.56
CA MET A 17 1.18 8.95 -5.07
C MET A 17 1.87 8.66 -6.39
N VAL A 18 2.14 7.40 -6.63
CA VAL A 18 2.55 6.85 -7.92
C VAL A 18 1.70 5.63 -8.25
N ILE A 19 1.65 5.26 -9.52
CA ILE A 19 1.08 4.00 -9.97
C ILE A 19 2.24 3.05 -10.22
N MET A 20 2.20 1.87 -9.62
CA MET A 20 3.12 0.78 -9.96
C MET A 20 2.35 -0.34 -10.62
N VAL A 21 2.92 -0.86 -11.71
CA VAL A 21 2.34 -1.96 -12.50
C VAL A 21 3.23 -3.18 -12.34
N ASP A 22 2.64 -4.32 -12.06
CA ASP A 22 3.34 -5.59 -12.02
C ASP A 22 3.39 -6.28 -13.41
N ASP A 23 3.88 -7.50 -13.45
CA ASP A 23 4.06 -8.24 -14.69
C ASP A 23 2.70 -8.74 -15.23
N GLU A 24 2.57 -8.82 -16.57
CA GLU A 24 1.39 -9.35 -17.25
C GLU A 24 1.11 -10.81 -16.90
N ASP A 25 2.17 -11.58 -16.60
CA ASP A 25 2.08 -12.98 -16.21
C ASP A 25 1.75 -13.18 -14.72
N ARG A 26 1.73 -12.09 -13.91
CA ARG A 26 1.39 -12.13 -12.49
C ARG A 26 -0.08 -11.71 -12.28
N GLU A 27 -0.37 -10.54 -11.73
CA GLU A 27 -1.73 -10.00 -11.54
C GLU A 27 -2.15 -9.13 -12.74
N ASN A 28 -1.15 -8.54 -13.43
CA ASN A 28 -1.37 -7.59 -14.52
C ASN A 28 -2.24 -6.41 -14.07
N GLU A 29 -1.94 -5.87 -12.89
CA GLU A 29 -2.69 -4.81 -12.24
C GLU A 29 -1.82 -3.58 -11.99
N GLY A 30 -2.46 -2.48 -11.63
CA GLY A 30 -1.78 -1.26 -11.23
C GLY A 30 -2.34 -0.75 -9.93
N ASP A 31 -1.46 -0.52 -8.96
CA ASP A 31 -1.80 0.03 -7.67
C ASP A 31 -1.37 1.49 -7.53
N LEU A 32 -2.24 2.28 -6.89
CA LEU A 32 -1.84 3.53 -6.27
C LEU A 32 -0.96 3.21 -5.07
N ILE A 33 0.21 3.82 -5.00
CA ILE A 33 1.18 3.62 -3.90
C ILE A 33 1.60 4.97 -3.33
N ILE A 34 1.59 5.07 -2.00
CA ILE A 34 2.12 6.22 -1.26
C ILE A 34 2.87 5.71 -0.01
N PRO A 35 4.00 6.35 0.42
CA PRO A 35 4.60 6.02 1.71
C PRO A 35 3.60 6.20 2.84
N ALA A 36 3.53 5.25 3.77
CA ALA A 36 2.49 5.24 4.79
C ALA A 36 2.51 6.49 5.69
N ASN A 37 3.71 7.03 5.98
CA ASN A 37 3.86 8.29 6.74
C ASN A 37 3.46 9.56 5.96
N LYS A 38 3.02 9.41 4.71
CA LYS A 38 2.48 10.48 3.85
C LYS A 38 1.01 10.24 3.48
N ALA A 39 0.44 9.13 3.95
CA ALA A 39 -0.95 8.75 3.68
C ALA A 39 -1.90 9.48 4.65
N ASP A 40 -2.26 10.71 4.31
CA ASP A 40 -3.25 11.51 5.01
C ASP A 40 -4.70 11.13 4.59
N ASP A 41 -5.68 11.79 5.18
CA ASP A 41 -7.10 11.61 4.87
C ASP A 41 -7.42 11.88 3.39
N LYS A 42 -6.74 12.85 2.76
CA LYS A 42 -6.93 13.17 1.34
C LYS A 42 -6.41 12.06 0.44
N ALA A 43 -5.26 11.50 0.80
CA ALA A 43 -4.67 10.37 0.08
C ALA A 43 -5.59 9.13 0.16
N ILE A 44 -6.07 8.79 1.35
CA ILE A 44 -7.00 7.67 1.57
C ILE A 44 -8.33 7.91 0.83
N ASN A 45 -8.88 9.12 0.90
CA ASN A 45 -10.09 9.47 0.16
C ASN A 45 -9.89 9.37 -1.36
N PHE A 46 -8.72 9.77 -1.86
CA PHE A 46 -8.39 9.62 -3.28
C PHE A 46 -8.36 8.15 -3.70
N MET A 47 -7.70 7.30 -2.92
CA MET A 47 -7.65 5.85 -3.17
C MET A 47 -9.05 5.23 -3.16
N ALA A 48 -9.86 5.53 -2.16
CA ALA A 48 -11.24 5.02 -2.06
C ALA A 48 -12.12 5.47 -3.22
N LYS A 49 -12.01 6.75 -3.63
CA LYS A 49 -12.86 7.34 -4.66
C LYS A 49 -12.45 6.94 -6.08
N TYR A 50 -11.17 6.92 -6.35
CA TYR A 50 -10.65 6.77 -7.72
C TYR A 50 -9.92 5.44 -7.96
N GLY A 51 -9.25 4.89 -6.94
CA GLY A 51 -8.67 3.53 -7.02
C GLY A 51 -9.77 2.49 -6.94
N ARG A 52 -10.62 2.55 -5.90
CA ARG A 52 -11.76 1.66 -5.63
C ARG A 52 -11.38 0.24 -5.20
N GLY A 53 -10.09 -0.05 -5.13
CA GLY A 53 -9.55 -1.31 -4.64
C GLY A 53 -9.60 -1.41 -3.11
N LEU A 54 -8.98 -2.44 -2.56
CA LEU A 54 -8.83 -2.62 -1.15
C LEU A 54 -7.64 -1.80 -0.64
N ILE A 55 -7.89 -0.83 0.23
CA ILE A 55 -6.80 -0.04 0.83
C ILE A 55 -6.07 -0.90 1.85
N CYS A 56 -4.81 -1.24 1.54
CA CYS A 56 -3.96 -2.09 2.34
C CYS A 56 -2.73 -1.34 2.85
N LEU A 57 -2.23 -1.76 4.02
CA LEU A 57 -1.02 -1.22 4.64
C LEU A 57 0.11 -2.26 4.57
N SER A 58 1.05 -2.06 3.66
CA SER A 58 2.24 -2.93 3.57
C SER A 58 3.23 -2.58 4.68
N LEU A 59 3.60 -3.57 5.47
CA LEU A 59 4.52 -3.47 6.60
C LEU A 59 5.67 -4.46 6.44
N THR A 60 6.83 -4.14 7.03
CA THR A 60 7.92 -5.11 7.18
C THR A 60 7.54 -6.23 8.15
N GLU A 61 8.15 -7.41 7.99
CA GLU A 61 7.96 -8.53 8.94
C GLU A 61 8.26 -8.12 10.38
N GLN A 62 9.31 -7.29 10.57
CA GLN A 62 9.67 -6.77 11.88
C GLN A 62 8.51 -5.97 12.49
N ARG A 63 7.92 -5.03 11.73
CA ARG A 63 6.84 -4.20 12.25
C ARG A 63 5.58 -5.01 12.56
N VAL A 64 5.25 -5.99 11.75
CA VAL A 64 4.14 -6.93 12.00
C VAL A 64 4.35 -7.70 13.30
N LYS A 65 5.60 -8.15 13.58
CA LYS A 65 5.94 -8.81 14.86
C LYS A 65 5.82 -7.86 16.06
N GLU A 66 6.31 -6.61 15.94
CA GLU A 66 6.20 -5.59 16.99
C GLU A 66 4.75 -5.24 17.34
N LEU A 67 3.85 -5.30 16.35
CA LEU A 67 2.42 -5.10 16.53
C LEU A 67 1.67 -6.40 16.91
N ASN A 68 2.37 -7.53 17.03
CA ASN A 68 1.81 -8.84 17.36
C ASN A 68 0.63 -9.23 16.46
N LEU A 69 0.74 -8.99 15.15
CA LEU A 69 -0.33 -9.26 14.19
C LEU A 69 -0.21 -10.68 13.62
N PRO A 70 -1.13 -11.58 13.94
CA PRO A 70 -1.19 -12.89 13.31
C PRO A 70 -1.64 -12.78 11.85
N LEU A 71 -1.24 -13.74 11.03
CA LEU A 71 -1.80 -13.90 9.69
C LEU A 71 -3.29 -14.18 9.76
N MET A 72 -4.05 -13.65 8.81
CA MET A 72 -5.50 -13.86 8.67
C MET A 72 -5.83 -15.34 8.41
N SER A 73 -4.94 -16.05 7.69
CA SER A 73 -5.01 -17.48 7.47
C SER A 73 -3.64 -18.12 7.65
N GLN A 74 -3.60 -19.25 8.37
CA GLN A 74 -2.37 -20.05 8.48
C GLN A 74 -2.10 -20.86 7.21
N ASN A 75 -3.15 -21.23 6.48
CA ASN A 75 -3.07 -21.90 5.19
C ASN A 75 -3.47 -20.90 4.09
N ASN A 76 -2.47 -20.26 3.46
CA ASN A 76 -2.71 -19.30 2.39
C ASN A 76 -2.80 -20.01 1.05
N GLU A 77 -4.01 -20.15 0.53
CA GLU A 77 -4.33 -20.81 -0.73
C GLU A 77 -4.46 -19.81 -1.90
N THR A 78 -4.18 -18.52 -1.67
CA THR A 78 -4.25 -17.52 -2.74
C THR A 78 -3.14 -17.72 -3.75
N ARG A 79 -3.44 -17.49 -5.04
CA ARG A 79 -2.52 -17.66 -6.17
C ARG A 79 -1.17 -17.00 -5.94
N ASP A 80 -1.19 -15.76 -5.46
CA ASP A 80 0.00 -14.91 -5.31
C ASP A 80 0.55 -14.91 -3.88
N SER A 81 -0.04 -15.73 -3.00
CA SER A 81 0.36 -15.92 -1.60
C SER A 81 0.51 -14.59 -0.83
N THR A 82 -0.36 -13.61 -1.10
CA THR A 82 -0.36 -12.33 -0.40
C THR A 82 -0.62 -12.53 1.08
N ALA A 83 0.31 -12.11 1.91
CA ALA A 83 0.31 -12.38 3.34
C ALA A 83 -0.53 -11.35 4.10
N PHE A 84 -1.85 -11.50 4.11
CA PHE A 84 -2.75 -10.70 4.93
C PHE A 84 -2.60 -11.04 6.40
N THR A 85 -2.51 -10.02 7.25
CA THR A 85 -2.74 -10.16 8.68
C THR A 85 -4.21 -9.92 9.00
N ILE A 86 -4.61 -10.13 10.26
CA ILE A 86 -5.91 -9.65 10.73
C ILE A 86 -6.04 -8.14 10.48
N SER A 87 -7.26 -7.67 10.19
CA SER A 87 -7.52 -6.23 10.02
C SER A 87 -7.41 -5.48 11.35
N ILE A 88 -7.04 -4.22 11.28
CA ILE A 88 -6.75 -3.41 12.47
C ILE A 88 -7.52 -2.09 12.50
N GLU A 89 -7.62 -1.54 13.73
CA GLU A 89 -8.12 -0.20 14.02
C GLU A 89 -7.24 0.45 15.09
N ALA A 90 -7.05 1.77 15.04
CA ALA A 90 -6.44 2.48 16.15
C ALA A 90 -7.41 2.49 17.35
N LYS A 91 -6.90 2.32 18.59
CA LYS A 91 -7.74 2.37 19.80
C LYS A 91 -8.20 3.79 20.14
N VAL A 92 -7.48 4.79 19.67
CA VAL A 92 -7.73 6.21 20.02
C VAL A 92 -7.69 7.06 18.74
N GLY A 93 -8.56 8.05 18.70
CA GLY A 93 -8.58 9.05 17.61
C GLY A 93 -9.40 8.66 16.40
N VAL A 94 -10.18 7.58 16.48
CA VAL A 94 -11.10 7.11 15.44
C VAL A 94 -12.54 7.13 15.94
N THR A 95 -13.50 7.18 14.99
CA THR A 95 -14.93 7.05 15.27
C THR A 95 -15.40 5.62 14.97
N THR A 96 -15.96 5.36 13.78
CA THR A 96 -16.37 4.02 13.35
C THR A 96 -15.27 3.28 12.59
N GLY A 97 -14.14 3.94 12.28
CA GLY A 97 -12.96 3.35 11.66
C GLY A 97 -12.90 3.43 10.14
N ILE A 98 -14.04 3.49 9.45
CA ILE A 98 -14.10 3.40 7.98
C ILE A 98 -13.81 4.72 7.26
N SER A 99 -13.99 5.88 7.89
CA SER A 99 -13.74 7.16 7.23
C SER A 99 -12.30 7.27 6.75
N ALA A 100 -12.05 8.10 5.74
CA ALA A 100 -10.68 8.34 5.27
C ALA A 100 -9.78 8.86 6.38
N GLN A 101 -10.32 9.71 7.25
CA GLN A 101 -9.61 10.23 8.42
C GLN A 101 -9.30 9.12 9.42
N ASP A 102 -10.26 8.27 9.78
CA ASP A 102 -10.05 7.18 10.74
C ASP A 102 -9.01 6.18 10.24
N ARG A 103 -9.08 5.82 8.95
CA ARG A 103 -8.07 4.93 8.35
C ARG A 103 -6.68 5.55 8.32
N ALA A 104 -6.56 6.86 8.04
CA ALA A 104 -5.29 7.57 8.11
C ALA A 104 -4.73 7.58 9.55
N VAL A 105 -5.58 7.78 10.57
CA VAL A 105 -5.18 7.67 11.98
C VAL A 105 -4.69 6.27 12.32
N THR A 106 -5.40 5.24 11.89
CA THR A 106 -5.02 3.83 12.10
C THR A 106 -3.68 3.52 11.44
N ILE A 107 -3.47 3.94 10.19
CA ILE A 107 -2.21 3.77 9.46
C ILE A 107 -1.06 4.46 10.21
N ASN A 108 -1.24 5.73 10.60
CA ASN A 108 -0.20 6.47 11.32
C ASN A 108 0.12 5.82 12.68
N THR A 109 -0.89 5.33 13.41
CA THR A 109 -0.68 4.58 14.65
C THR A 109 0.12 3.31 14.41
N ALA A 110 -0.22 2.55 13.37
CA ALA A 110 0.45 1.28 13.06
C ALA A 110 1.92 1.43 12.64
N ILE A 111 2.31 2.56 12.03
CA ILE A 111 3.70 2.78 11.59
C ILE A 111 4.55 3.57 12.59
N ASP A 112 3.97 4.15 13.62
CA ASP A 112 4.70 4.93 14.64
C ASP A 112 5.60 4.00 15.47
N PRO A 113 6.93 4.18 15.47
CA PRO A 113 7.85 3.33 16.21
C PRO A 113 7.68 3.40 17.74
N ASN A 114 7.02 4.44 18.25
CA ASN A 114 6.71 4.59 19.68
C ASN A 114 5.38 3.91 20.08
N LYS A 115 4.67 3.32 19.15
CA LYS A 115 3.41 2.61 19.34
C LYS A 115 3.60 1.10 19.20
N ASN A 116 2.73 0.33 19.86
CA ASN A 116 2.80 -1.13 19.87
C ASN A 116 1.40 -1.76 19.79
N GLU A 117 1.30 -3.07 20.05
CA GLU A 117 0.06 -3.83 20.04
C GLU A 117 -1.05 -3.25 20.94
N ASN A 118 -0.69 -2.52 21.99
CA ASN A 118 -1.66 -1.92 22.91
C ASN A 118 -2.35 -0.66 22.33
N ASP A 119 -1.82 -0.10 21.25
CA ASP A 119 -2.36 1.09 20.59
C ASP A 119 -3.34 0.78 19.46
N ILE A 120 -3.41 -0.50 19.06
CA ILE A 120 -4.30 -1.00 18.01
C ILE A 120 -5.25 -2.07 18.55
N MET A 121 -6.33 -2.28 17.84
CA MET A 121 -7.32 -3.35 18.09
C MET A 121 -7.69 -4.04 16.78
N SER A 122 -8.30 -5.19 16.89
CA SER A 122 -8.77 -6.02 15.78
C SER A 122 -10.15 -6.59 16.12
N PRO A 123 -11.06 -6.78 15.15
CA PRO A 123 -10.92 -6.40 13.73
C PRO A 123 -11.01 -4.89 13.51
N GLY A 124 -10.69 -4.43 12.29
CA GLY A 124 -10.79 -3.03 11.91
C GLY A 124 -10.93 -2.83 10.40
N HIS A 125 -10.69 -1.63 9.92
CA HIS A 125 -10.93 -1.22 8.53
C HIS A 125 -9.64 -0.95 7.74
N VAL A 126 -8.47 -1.21 8.31
CA VAL A 126 -7.17 -1.22 7.63
C VAL A 126 -6.65 -2.65 7.59
N PHE A 127 -6.17 -3.08 6.43
CA PHE A 127 -5.72 -4.44 6.15
C PHE A 127 -4.19 -4.47 5.99
N PRO A 128 -3.42 -4.86 7.04
CA PRO A 128 -1.99 -4.96 6.93
C PRO A 128 -1.57 -6.18 6.10
N LEU A 129 -0.54 -5.96 5.26
CA LEU A 129 0.14 -6.98 4.47
C LEU A 129 1.58 -7.11 4.93
N VAL A 130 2.08 -8.35 5.02
CA VAL A 130 3.47 -8.61 5.36
C VAL A 130 4.32 -8.59 4.10
N SER A 131 5.22 -7.63 3.99
CA SER A 131 6.24 -7.58 2.95
C SER A 131 7.35 -8.59 3.24
N ARG A 132 7.74 -9.38 2.27
CA ARG A 132 8.85 -10.33 2.42
C ARG A 132 10.18 -9.61 2.56
N ASP A 133 11.03 -10.10 3.45
CA ASP A 133 12.41 -9.63 3.56
C ASP A 133 13.16 -9.89 2.25
N GLY A 134 13.93 -8.88 1.80
CA GLY A 134 14.56 -8.86 0.49
C GLY A 134 13.73 -8.14 -0.59
N GLY A 135 12.48 -7.74 -0.27
CA GLY A 135 11.65 -6.86 -1.09
C GLY A 135 11.33 -7.42 -2.47
N VAL A 136 11.28 -6.55 -3.48
CA VAL A 136 10.92 -6.91 -4.87
C VAL A 136 11.88 -7.92 -5.51
N LEU A 137 13.08 -8.08 -4.99
CA LEU A 137 14.04 -9.08 -5.46
C LEU A 137 13.65 -10.50 -5.05
N VAL A 138 12.83 -10.65 -4.01
CA VAL A 138 12.33 -11.95 -3.51
C VAL A 138 10.90 -12.21 -3.99
N ARG A 139 10.05 -11.18 -3.96
CA ARG A 139 8.68 -11.24 -4.47
C ARG A 139 8.34 -9.93 -5.19
N ALA A 140 8.16 -10.01 -6.50
CA ALA A 140 7.90 -8.84 -7.36
C ALA A 140 6.42 -8.38 -7.28
N GLY A 141 5.90 -8.20 -6.07
CA GLY A 141 4.53 -7.77 -5.80
C GLY A 141 4.42 -6.31 -5.36
N HIS A 142 3.21 -5.76 -5.42
CA HIS A 142 2.90 -4.39 -4.99
C HIS A 142 3.21 -4.15 -3.50
N THR A 143 3.01 -5.17 -2.66
CA THR A 143 3.34 -5.14 -1.22
C THR A 143 4.82 -4.81 -1.01
N GLU A 144 5.72 -5.58 -1.63
CA GLU A 144 7.16 -5.39 -1.54
C GLU A 144 7.59 -4.07 -2.20
N ALA A 145 7.03 -3.77 -3.38
CA ALA A 145 7.34 -2.56 -4.12
C ALA A 145 7.02 -1.29 -3.30
N SER A 146 5.93 -1.29 -2.54
CA SER A 146 5.53 -0.14 -1.72
C SER A 146 6.49 0.11 -0.55
N VAL A 147 6.94 -0.96 0.12
CA VAL A 147 7.92 -0.88 1.22
C VAL A 147 9.29 -0.46 0.70
N ASP A 148 9.74 -1.03 -0.42
CA ASP A 148 11.02 -0.67 -1.04
C ASP A 148 11.03 0.76 -1.54
N LEU A 149 9.97 1.23 -2.19
CA LEU A 149 9.83 2.63 -2.62
C LEU A 149 9.87 3.60 -1.44
N ALA A 150 9.17 3.27 -0.34
CA ALA A 150 9.21 4.08 0.88
C ALA A 150 10.64 4.16 1.42
N ARG A 151 11.34 3.02 1.55
CA ARG A 151 12.74 2.96 2.00
C ARG A 151 13.68 3.74 1.08
N LEU A 152 13.60 3.53 -0.25
CA LEU A 152 14.44 4.19 -1.24
C LEU A 152 14.21 5.71 -1.34
N SER A 153 13.06 6.19 -0.92
CA SER A 153 12.72 7.62 -0.88
C SER A 153 12.97 8.27 0.48
N GLY A 154 13.56 7.52 1.46
CA GLY A 154 13.90 8.03 2.79
C GLY A 154 12.70 8.18 3.73
N ASN A 155 11.61 7.45 3.47
CA ASN A 155 10.44 7.39 4.33
C ASN A 155 10.51 6.16 5.27
N ILE A 156 9.56 6.08 6.20
CA ILE A 156 9.35 4.86 7.01
C ILE A 156 9.10 3.69 6.04
N PRO A 157 9.73 2.50 6.21
CA PRO A 157 9.59 1.36 5.32
C PRO A 157 8.21 0.69 5.46
N ALA A 158 7.19 1.43 5.06
CA ALA A 158 5.78 1.05 5.04
C ALA A 158 5.08 1.81 3.91
N GLY A 159 4.16 1.17 3.22
CA GLY A 159 3.42 1.77 2.12
C GLY A 159 1.92 1.51 2.21
N VAL A 160 1.13 2.45 1.73
CA VAL A 160 -0.30 2.24 1.50
C VAL A 160 -0.52 1.99 0.02
N ILE A 161 -1.23 0.93 -0.29
CA ILE A 161 -1.53 0.49 -1.64
C ILE A 161 -3.03 0.36 -1.85
N CYS A 162 -3.46 0.54 -3.09
CA CYS A 162 -4.86 0.36 -3.48
C CYS A 162 -4.91 0.08 -4.98
N GLU A 163 -5.50 -1.03 -5.37
CA GLU A 163 -5.70 -1.42 -6.76
C GLU A 163 -6.58 -0.39 -7.49
N ILE A 164 -6.37 -0.26 -8.81
CA ILE A 164 -7.17 0.64 -9.65
C ILE A 164 -8.15 -0.18 -10.48
N MET A 165 -9.44 0.11 -10.29
CA MET A 165 -10.54 -0.45 -11.07
C MET A 165 -11.10 0.56 -12.06
N ASN A 166 -11.60 0.08 -13.17
CA ASN A 166 -12.41 0.83 -14.14
C ASN A 166 -13.79 1.17 -13.57
N ASP A 167 -14.51 2.07 -14.21
CA ASP A 167 -15.85 2.51 -13.79
C ASP A 167 -16.90 1.38 -13.79
N ASP A 168 -16.68 0.36 -14.60
CA ASP A 168 -17.52 -0.85 -14.68
C ASP A 168 -17.17 -1.94 -13.66
N GLY A 169 -16.14 -1.69 -12.80
CA GLY A 169 -15.67 -2.62 -11.76
C GLY A 169 -14.64 -3.63 -12.25
N THR A 170 -14.25 -3.62 -13.52
CA THR A 170 -13.13 -4.45 -14.00
C THR A 170 -11.80 -3.86 -13.58
N MET A 171 -10.75 -4.70 -13.51
CA MET A 171 -9.41 -4.22 -13.17
C MET A 171 -8.84 -3.37 -14.31
N ALA A 172 -8.30 -2.18 -13.97
CA ALA A 172 -7.62 -1.34 -14.93
C ALA A 172 -6.30 -2.00 -15.38
N ARG A 173 -6.10 -2.07 -16.70
CA ARG A 173 -4.89 -2.60 -17.32
C ARG A 173 -4.03 -1.45 -17.85
N VAL A 174 -2.81 -1.74 -18.32
CA VAL A 174 -1.85 -0.71 -18.74
C VAL A 174 -2.45 0.41 -19.60
N PRO A 175 -3.30 0.13 -20.63
CA PRO A 175 -3.91 1.19 -21.43
C PRO A 175 -4.82 2.12 -20.61
N ASP A 176 -5.56 1.58 -19.63
CA ASP A 176 -6.45 2.34 -18.75
C ASP A 176 -5.65 3.12 -17.70
N LEU A 177 -4.61 2.49 -17.14
CA LEU A 177 -3.69 3.11 -16.19
C LEU A 177 -2.94 4.31 -16.79
N ILE A 178 -2.60 4.25 -18.07
CA ILE A 178 -2.02 5.41 -18.80
C ILE A 178 -3.02 6.57 -18.87
N LYS A 179 -4.31 6.28 -19.15
CA LYS A 179 -5.37 7.30 -19.15
C LYS A 179 -5.57 7.90 -17.76
N PHE A 180 -5.63 7.02 -16.74
CA PHE A 180 -5.75 7.40 -15.34
C PHE A 180 -4.57 8.29 -14.89
N SER A 181 -3.34 7.87 -15.19
CA SER A 181 -2.11 8.63 -14.93
C SER A 181 -2.18 10.04 -15.50
N LYS A 182 -2.57 10.17 -16.77
CA LYS A 182 -2.72 11.48 -17.44
C LYS A 182 -3.81 12.34 -16.81
N LYS A 183 -4.98 11.75 -16.54
CA LYS A 183 -6.14 12.42 -15.95
C LYS A 183 -5.84 13.02 -14.59
N HIS A 184 -5.09 12.30 -13.76
CA HIS A 184 -4.82 12.68 -12.36
C HIS A 184 -3.41 13.24 -12.14
N GLY A 185 -2.57 13.30 -13.16
CA GLY A 185 -1.18 13.79 -13.05
C GLY A 185 -0.28 12.91 -12.17
N ILE A 186 -0.58 11.60 -12.10
CA ILE A 186 0.14 10.63 -11.28
C ILE A 186 1.15 9.88 -12.15
N LYS A 187 2.39 9.76 -11.69
CA LYS A 187 3.43 9.04 -12.43
C LYS A 187 3.20 7.54 -12.38
N ILE A 188 3.54 6.86 -13.47
CA ILE A 188 3.43 5.41 -13.61
C ILE A 188 4.81 4.78 -13.77
N GLY A 189 5.06 3.70 -13.05
CA GLY A 189 6.26 2.88 -13.09
C GLY A 189 5.93 1.40 -13.15
N ARG A 190 6.95 0.58 -13.37
CA ARG A 190 6.84 -0.89 -13.37
C ARG A 190 7.68 -1.46 -12.22
N ILE A 191 7.17 -2.48 -11.54
CA ILE A 191 7.89 -3.14 -10.44
C ILE A 191 9.22 -3.71 -10.92
N VAL A 192 9.25 -4.28 -12.12
CA VAL A 192 10.48 -4.83 -12.74
C VAL A 192 11.57 -3.76 -12.97
N ASP A 193 11.24 -2.50 -12.89
CA ASP A 193 12.19 -1.39 -13.03
C ASP A 193 12.76 -0.90 -11.69
N LEU A 194 12.25 -1.42 -10.54
CA LEU A 194 12.82 -1.16 -9.22
C LEU A 194 14.07 -1.98 -8.99
#